data_777c9a4a3a38a5d20832c74268ccff22
#
_entry.id   777c9a4a3a38a5d20832c74268ccff22
#
_cell.length_a   1.000
_cell.length_b   1.000
_cell.length_c   1.000
_cell.angle_alpha   90.00
_cell.angle_beta   90.00
_cell.angle_gamma   90.00
#
_symmetry.space_group_name_H-M   'P 1'
#
loop_
_entity.id
_entity.type
_entity.pdbx_description
1 polymer ?
#
loop_
_entity_poly.entity_id
_entity_poly.type
_entity_poly.pdbx_seq_one_letter_code
_entity_poly.pdbx_strand_id
1 'polypeptide(L)'
;MQDYNELPELIDEAVLERVRKFGTATLADGMIGLGIHRDGCMDASMMPVDETSYMIGTACTVETQDGDNFPIHVAIYMSKPGYVLVVDGKGYQDRAYLGDLMGGA
;
A
#
# COMPACT_ATOMS: atom_id res chain seq x y z
N MET A 1 -16.83 -16.11 5.09
CA MET A 1 -15.96 -15.75 6.20
C MET A 1 -14.71 -15.09 5.68
N GLN A 2 -14.31 -13.98 6.24
CA GLN A 2 -13.09 -13.30 5.86
C GLN A 2 -11.92 -13.87 6.66
N ASP A 3 -10.83 -14.12 5.96
CA ASP A 3 -9.61 -14.61 6.57
C ASP A 3 -8.66 -13.46 6.80
N TYR A 4 -8.09 -13.40 8.00
CA TYR A 4 -7.09 -12.39 8.34
C TYR A 4 -5.78 -13.11 8.64
N ASN A 5 -4.77 -12.77 7.87
CA ASN A 5 -3.43 -13.28 8.11
C ASN A 5 -2.69 -12.37 9.09
N GLU A 6 -1.63 -12.90 9.67
CA GLU A 6 -0.75 -12.07 10.47
C GLU A 6 -0.11 -11.01 9.58
N LEU A 7 0.18 -9.85 10.18
CA LEU A 7 0.91 -8.81 9.47
C LEU A 7 2.30 -9.32 9.08
N PRO A 8 2.80 -8.91 7.91
CA PRO A 8 4.17 -9.26 7.55
C PRO A 8 5.17 -8.63 8.51
N GLU A 9 6.33 -9.24 8.64
CA GLU A 9 7.41 -8.67 9.42
C GLU A 9 7.86 -7.36 8.79
N LEU A 10 8.07 -6.34 9.63
CA LEU A 10 8.52 -5.03 9.15
C LEU A 10 9.88 -5.14 8.47
N ILE A 11 10.02 -4.46 7.34
CA ILE A 11 11.32 -4.30 6.67
C ILE A 11 12.21 -3.45 7.57
N ASP A 12 13.49 -3.82 7.66
CA ASP A 12 14.47 -3.09 8.46
C ASP A 12 14.51 -1.62 8.05
N GLU A 13 14.45 -0.74 9.04
CA GLU A 13 14.48 0.71 8.83
C GLU A 13 15.71 1.16 8.04
N ALA A 14 16.84 0.51 8.23
CA ALA A 14 18.06 0.83 7.47
C ALA A 14 17.88 0.59 5.98
N VAL A 15 17.14 -0.44 5.61
CA VAL A 15 16.81 -0.73 4.19
C VAL A 15 15.89 0.35 3.65
N LEU A 16 14.87 0.74 4.39
CA LEU A 16 13.93 1.78 3.99
C LEU A 16 14.65 3.13 3.79
N GLU A 17 15.58 3.47 4.67
CA GLU A 17 16.36 4.70 4.53
C GLU A 17 17.20 4.72 3.25
N ARG A 18 17.73 3.57 2.85
CA ARG A 18 18.49 3.47 1.60
C ARG A 18 17.56 3.62 0.39
N VAL A 19 16.41 2.98 0.43
CA VAL A 19 15.42 3.03 -0.67
C VAL A 19 14.85 4.43 -0.82
N ARG A 20 14.67 5.14 0.28
CA ARG A 20 14.09 6.48 0.31
C ARG A 20 14.84 7.50 -0.57
N LYS A 21 16.10 7.22 -0.87
CA LYS A 21 16.94 8.09 -1.70
C LYS A 21 16.63 7.99 -3.19
N PHE A 22 15.81 7.01 -3.60
CA PHE A 22 15.54 6.74 -5.01
C PHE A 22 14.07 6.98 -5.33
N GLY A 23 13.79 7.47 -6.53
CA GLY A 23 12.43 7.55 -7.02
C GLY A 23 11.93 6.19 -7.51
N THR A 24 10.62 6.09 -7.69
CA THR A 24 9.99 4.84 -8.13
C THR A 24 10.48 4.37 -9.50
N ALA A 25 10.71 5.31 -10.43
CA ALA A 25 11.23 4.95 -11.76
C ALA A 25 12.63 4.34 -11.68
N THR A 26 13.49 4.90 -10.83
CA THR A 26 14.84 4.38 -10.62
C THR A 26 14.81 2.99 -10.00
N LEU A 27 13.91 2.76 -9.06
CA LEU A 27 13.73 1.44 -8.44
C LEU A 27 13.23 0.42 -9.46
N ALA A 28 12.30 0.81 -10.32
CA ALA A 28 11.78 -0.06 -11.37
C ALA A 28 12.90 -0.46 -12.34
N ASP A 29 13.74 0.49 -12.74
CA ASP A 29 14.89 0.21 -13.62
C ASP A 29 15.88 -0.74 -12.96
N GLY A 30 16.14 -0.56 -11.66
CA GLY A 30 16.99 -1.45 -10.91
C GLY A 30 16.46 -2.87 -10.85
N MET A 31 15.16 -3.03 -10.69
CA MET A 31 14.51 -4.34 -10.69
C MET A 31 14.69 -5.04 -12.05
N ILE A 32 14.50 -4.30 -13.14
CA ILE A 32 14.70 -4.84 -14.49
C ILE A 32 16.16 -5.28 -14.68
N GLY A 33 17.10 -4.47 -14.20
CA GLY A 33 18.53 -4.81 -14.28
C GLY A 33 18.88 -6.09 -13.54
N LEU A 34 18.13 -6.45 -12.50
CA LEU A 34 18.28 -7.68 -11.75
C LEU A 34 17.46 -8.85 -12.32
N GLY A 35 16.77 -8.63 -13.43
CA GLY A 35 15.93 -9.66 -14.04
C GLY A 35 14.57 -9.82 -13.38
N ILE A 36 14.17 -8.85 -12.54
CA ILE A 36 12.86 -8.87 -11.88
C ILE A 36 11.86 -8.16 -12.79
N HIS A 37 10.69 -8.78 -12.99
CA HIS A 37 9.65 -8.20 -13.84
C HIS A 37 9.04 -6.95 -13.20
N ARG A 38 8.44 -6.10 -14.04
CA ARG A 38 7.83 -4.83 -13.62
C ARG A 38 6.53 -4.99 -12.84
N ASP A 39 6.12 -6.21 -12.53
CA ASP A 39 4.84 -6.50 -11.90
C ASP A 39 4.70 -5.88 -10.50
N GLY A 40 5.80 -5.36 -9.94
CA GLY A 40 5.76 -4.65 -8.68
C GLY A 40 5.33 -3.19 -8.78
N CYS A 41 5.17 -2.67 -9.99
CA CYS A 41 4.74 -1.28 -10.19
C CYS A 41 3.23 -1.22 -10.34
N MET A 42 2.61 -0.30 -9.61
CA MET A 42 1.18 -0.05 -9.74
C MET A 42 0.87 0.66 -11.05
N ASP A 43 -0.40 0.57 -11.47
CA ASP A 43 -0.89 1.26 -12.66
C ASP A 43 -0.62 2.76 -12.58
N ALA A 44 -0.37 3.38 -13.73
CA ALA A 44 -0.11 4.81 -13.83
C ALA A 44 -1.29 5.67 -13.36
N SER A 45 -2.48 5.09 -13.22
CA SER A 45 -3.64 5.78 -12.64
C SER A 45 -3.50 6.03 -11.13
N MET A 46 -2.58 5.32 -10.47
CA MET A 46 -2.27 5.57 -9.06
C MET A 46 -1.53 6.89 -8.94
N MET A 47 -2.21 7.86 -8.35
CA MET A 47 -1.68 9.21 -8.20
C MET A 47 -1.77 9.65 -6.75
N PRO A 48 -0.82 10.47 -6.28
CA PRO A 48 -0.91 11.01 -4.92
C PRO A 48 -2.09 11.97 -4.82
N VAL A 49 -2.69 12.03 -3.64
CA VAL A 49 -3.74 13.01 -3.34
C VAL A 49 -3.16 14.43 -3.32
N ASP A 50 -1.90 14.54 -2.96
CA ASP A 50 -1.17 15.79 -2.80
C ASP A 50 0.21 15.64 -3.46
N GLU A 51 0.67 16.65 -4.18
CA GLU A 51 1.97 16.63 -4.87
C GLU A 51 3.16 16.40 -3.94
N THR A 52 3.01 16.74 -2.66
CA THR A 52 4.06 16.55 -1.66
C THR A 52 3.99 15.20 -0.98
N SER A 53 2.98 14.39 -1.29
CA SER A 53 2.80 13.10 -0.65
C SER A 53 3.90 12.11 -1.06
N TYR A 54 4.53 11.53 -0.06
CA TYR A 54 5.53 10.49 -0.22
C TYR A 54 5.36 9.49 0.91
N MET A 55 5.41 8.21 0.60
CA MET A 55 5.38 7.19 1.63
C MET A 55 6.25 6.01 1.22
N ILE A 56 6.80 5.35 2.22
CA ILE A 56 7.58 4.15 2.08
C ILE A 56 7.36 3.30 3.34
N GLY A 57 7.25 2.01 3.16
CA GLY A 57 7.05 1.11 4.29
C GLY A 57 6.83 -0.31 3.85
N THR A 58 6.49 -1.14 4.81
CA THR A 58 6.16 -2.54 4.56
C THR A 58 4.70 -2.64 4.15
N ALA A 59 4.43 -3.28 3.02
CA ALA A 59 3.06 -3.39 2.50
C ALA A 59 2.19 -4.23 3.44
N CYS A 60 1.02 -3.69 3.77
CA CYS A 60 -0.06 -4.40 4.44
C CYS A 60 -1.24 -4.42 3.47
N THR A 61 -1.47 -5.56 2.84
CA THR A 61 -2.47 -5.65 1.77
C THR A 61 -3.84 -5.99 2.32
N VAL A 62 -4.86 -5.34 1.75
CA VAL A 62 -6.25 -5.52 2.16
C VAL A 62 -7.09 -5.74 0.92
N GLU A 63 -7.91 -6.79 0.94
CA GLU A 63 -8.84 -7.08 -0.12
C GLU A 63 -10.25 -6.78 0.37
N THR A 64 -11.02 -6.01 -0.41
CA THR A 64 -12.37 -5.60 -0.03
C THR A 64 -13.39 -6.03 -1.07
N GLN A 65 -14.67 -5.98 -0.68
CA GLN A 65 -15.80 -6.16 -1.59
C GLN A 65 -16.55 -4.84 -1.72
N ASP A 66 -17.46 -4.76 -2.70
CA ASP A 66 -18.23 -3.55 -2.97
C ASP A 66 -18.93 -3.03 -1.72
N GLY A 67 -18.59 -1.81 -1.34
CA GLY A 67 -19.20 -1.11 -0.21
C GLY A 67 -18.84 -1.67 1.16
N ASP A 68 -18.00 -2.68 1.24
CA ASP A 68 -17.59 -3.28 2.50
C ASP A 68 -16.24 -2.71 2.94
N ASN A 69 -16.26 -1.85 3.94
CA ASN A 69 -15.03 -1.25 4.48
C ASN A 69 -14.52 -1.93 5.75
N PHE A 70 -15.16 -3.03 6.19
CA PHE A 70 -14.76 -3.70 7.43
C PHE A 70 -13.31 -4.21 7.38
N PRO A 71 -12.84 -4.84 6.29
CA PRO A 71 -11.44 -5.27 6.24
C PRO A 71 -10.45 -4.11 6.39
N ILE A 72 -10.81 -2.92 5.90
CA ILE A 72 -9.95 -1.73 6.03
C ILE A 72 -9.88 -1.31 7.50
N HIS A 73 -11.00 -1.31 8.21
CA HIS A 73 -11.02 -1.02 9.64
C HIS A 73 -10.13 -1.98 10.43
N VAL A 74 -10.23 -3.28 10.11
CA VAL A 74 -9.39 -4.29 10.76
C VAL A 74 -7.91 -4.03 10.48
N ALA A 75 -7.57 -3.72 9.23
CA ALA A 75 -6.18 -3.45 8.86
C ALA A 75 -5.63 -2.23 9.58
N ILE A 76 -6.40 -1.15 9.67
CA ILE A 76 -6.00 0.06 10.40
C ILE A 76 -5.77 -0.27 11.89
N TYR A 77 -6.69 -1.03 12.47
CA TYR A 77 -6.59 -1.41 13.88
C TYR A 77 -5.35 -2.25 14.17
N MET A 78 -5.01 -3.18 13.28
CA MET A 78 -3.86 -4.06 13.43
C MET A 78 -2.53 -3.38 13.10
N SER A 79 -2.56 -2.35 12.25
CA SER A 79 -1.35 -1.71 11.76
C SER A 79 -0.65 -0.90 12.85
N LYS A 80 0.61 -0.62 12.62
CA LYS A 80 1.45 0.23 13.45
C LYS A 80 2.40 1.00 12.54
N PRO A 81 3.13 2.01 13.04
CA PRO A 81 4.07 2.75 12.21
C PRO A 81 5.03 1.80 11.47
N GLY A 82 5.29 2.10 10.21
CA GLY A 82 6.12 1.29 9.33
C GLY A 82 5.36 0.50 8.29
N TYR A 83 4.04 0.36 8.43
CA TYR A 83 3.19 -0.29 7.43
C TYR A 83 2.56 0.73 6.49
N VAL A 84 2.43 0.33 5.23
CA VAL A 84 1.67 1.05 4.20
C VAL A 84 0.49 0.17 3.81
N LEU A 85 -0.73 0.68 3.99
CA LEU A 85 -1.94 -0.04 3.62
C LEU A 85 -2.13 0.02 2.11
N VAL A 86 -2.28 -1.13 1.49
CA VAL A 86 -2.56 -1.25 0.06
C VAL A 86 -3.89 -1.96 -0.09
N VAL A 87 -4.90 -1.24 -0.54
CA VAL A 87 -6.26 -1.72 -0.58
C VAL A 87 -6.66 -2.07 -2.00
N ASP A 88 -7.11 -3.31 -2.20
CA ASP A 88 -7.71 -3.73 -3.46
C ASP A 88 -9.23 -3.61 -3.35
N GLY A 89 -9.79 -2.60 -4.01
CA GLY A 89 -11.22 -2.34 -4.04
C GLY A 89 -11.96 -3.09 -5.12
N LYS A 90 -11.28 -3.98 -5.86
CA LYS A 90 -11.88 -4.81 -6.92
C LYS A 90 -12.50 -4.01 -8.06
N GLY A 91 -12.10 -2.74 -8.22
CA GLY A 91 -12.65 -1.87 -9.25
C GLY A 91 -14.04 -1.32 -8.95
N TYR A 92 -14.59 -1.57 -7.77
CA TYR A 92 -15.88 -1.01 -7.37
C TYR A 92 -15.76 0.47 -7.08
N GLN A 93 -16.63 1.27 -7.69
CA GLN A 93 -16.62 2.72 -7.55
C GLN A 93 -17.96 3.29 -7.08
N ASP A 94 -18.99 2.44 -6.94
CA ASP A 94 -20.34 2.88 -6.63
C ASP A 94 -20.51 3.30 -5.18
N ARG A 95 -19.63 2.84 -4.30
CA ARG A 95 -19.69 3.09 -2.87
C ARG A 95 -18.30 3.38 -2.33
N ALA A 96 -18.23 4.28 -1.36
CA ALA A 96 -16.98 4.57 -0.68
C ALA A 96 -16.63 3.46 0.30
N TYR A 97 -15.36 3.05 0.33
CA TYR A 97 -14.85 2.17 1.38
C TYR A 97 -14.05 2.91 2.42
N LEU A 98 -13.75 4.18 2.20
CA LEU A 98 -12.86 4.94 3.08
C LEU A 98 -13.49 6.30 3.32
N GLY A 99 -13.85 6.57 4.56
CA GLY A 99 -14.34 7.88 4.98
C GLY A 99 -13.20 8.79 5.43
N ASP A 100 -13.53 10.04 5.73
CA ASP A 100 -12.54 11.07 6.10
C ASP A 100 -11.71 10.67 7.32
N LEU A 101 -12.36 10.10 8.34
CA LEU A 101 -11.66 9.69 9.56
C LEU A 101 -10.71 8.52 9.29
N MET A 102 -11.13 7.57 8.47
CA MET A 102 -10.28 6.45 8.10
C MET A 102 -9.11 6.91 7.25
N GLY A 103 -9.36 7.82 6.31
CA GLY A 103 -8.29 8.33 5.45
C GLY A 103 -7.25 9.13 6.23
N GLY A 104 -7.61 9.70 7.37
CA GLY A 104 -6.69 10.41 8.25
C GLY A 104 -5.95 9.52 9.23
N ALA A 105 -6.37 8.28 9.34
CA ALA A 105 -5.73 7.34 10.25
C ALA A 105 -4.42 6.82 9.67
#